data_810d6997169759b15490dbae472f0faf
#
_entry.id   810d6997169759b15490dbae472f0faf
#
_cell.length_a   1.000
_cell.length_b   1.000
_cell.length_c   1.000
_cell.angle_alpha   90.00
_cell.angle_beta   90.00
_cell.angle_gamma   90.00
#
_symmetry.space_group_name_H-M   'P 1'
#
loop_
_entity.id
_entity.type
_entity.pdbx_description
1 polymer ?
#
loop_
_entity_poly.entity_id
_entity_poly.type
_entity_poly.pdbx_seq_one_letter_code
_entity_poly.pdbx_strand_id
1 'polypeptide(L)'
;MARQWVLEGVKQHANECIQRVTEKDPGTIQYDWYISSDNTECEIRETYENSEAFLAHLSNLSDLLQILYEKFVSDHSVAIYGDPSQDLLRKINARGVDTKFFSFLKGLSV
;
A
#
# COMPACT_ATOMS: atom_id res chain seq x y z
N MET A 1 17.54 -6.90 -12.48
CA MET A 1 17.41 -8.10 -11.64
C MET A 1 17.54 -7.72 -10.18
N ALA A 2 16.56 -8.08 -9.37
CA ALA A 2 16.66 -7.88 -7.93
C ALA A 2 17.72 -8.82 -7.37
N ARG A 3 18.63 -8.28 -6.59
CA ARG A 3 19.63 -9.11 -5.94
C ARG A 3 19.04 -9.77 -4.73
N GLN A 4 19.56 -10.95 -4.36
CA GLN A 4 19.00 -11.71 -3.25
C GLN A 4 18.98 -10.92 -1.94
N TRP A 5 20.00 -10.16 -1.64
CA TRP A 5 20.03 -9.35 -0.41
C TRP A 5 18.98 -8.25 -0.42
N VAL A 6 18.65 -7.68 -1.59
CA VAL A 6 17.56 -6.71 -1.72
C VAL A 6 16.23 -7.40 -1.47
N LEU A 7 16.02 -8.57 -2.04
CA LEU A 7 14.81 -9.35 -1.85
C LEU A 7 14.61 -9.71 -0.36
N GLU A 8 15.66 -10.16 0.31
CA GLU A 8 15.57 -10.49 1.74
C GLU A 8 15.25 -9.25 2.57
N GLY A 9 15.82 -8.10 2.22
CA GLY A 9 15.51 -6.84 2.87
C GLY A 9 14.04 -6.45 2.70
N VAL A 10 13.50 -6.62 1.50
CA VAL A 10 12.08 -6.36 1.22
C VAL A 10 11.19 -7.31 2.02
N LYS A 11 11.53 -8.59 2.08
CA LYS A 11 10.77 -9.58 2.86
C LYS A 11 10.75 -9.21 4.34
N GLN A 12 11.89 -8.82 4.89
CA GLN A 12 11.98 -8.43 6.29
C GLN A 12 11.17 -7.17 6.55
N HIS A 13 11.26 -6.19 5.65
CA HIS A 13 10.50 -4.95 5.77
C HIS A 13 8.99 -5.22 5.66
N ALA A 14 8.57 -6.12 4.77
CA ALA A 14 7.18 -6.54 4.65
C ALA A 14 6.67 -7.13 5.96
N ASN A 15 7.47 -7.97 6.61
CA ASN A 15 7.11 -8.55 7.91
C ASN A 15 6.88 -7.47 8.96
N GLU A 16 7.73 -6.44 9.00
CA GLU A 16 7.57 -5.33 9.93
C GLU A 16 6.29 -4.54 9.64
N CYS A 17 5.99 -4.28 8.37
CA CYS A 17 4.77 -3.59 7.98
C CYS A 17 3.54 -4.40 8.37
N ILE A 18 3.52 -5.69 8.08
CA ILE A 18 2.40 -6.58 8.40
C ILE A 18 2.18 -6.62 9.92
N GLN A 19 3.24 -6.71 10.69
CA GLN A 19 3.14 -6.70 12.14
C GLN A 19 2.54 -5.37 12.64
N ARG A 20 2.98 -4.24 12.10
CA ARG A 20 2.45 -2.93 12.46
C ARG A 20 0.96 -2.83 12.14
N VAL A 21 0.55 -3.30 10.95
CA VAL A 21 -0.86 -3.31 10.56
C VAL A 21 -1.67 -4.17 11.53
N THR A 22 -1.17 -5.35 11.88
CA THR A 22 -1.84 -6.25 12.82
C THR A 22 -2.06 -5.57 14.18
N GLU A 23 -1.09 -4.79 14.64
CA GLU A 23 -1.14 -4.17 15.96
C GLU A 23 -1.90 -2.83 15.98
N LYS A 24 -1.86 -2.05 14.89
CA LYS A 24 -2.29 -0.65 14.91
C LYS A 24 -3.43 -0.29 13.97
N ASP A 25 -3.74 -1.13 12.98
CA ASP A 25 -4.68 -0.80 11.92
C ASP A 25 -5.92 -1.71 11.93
N PRO A 26 -6.85 -1.55 12.88
CA PRO A 26 -8.02 -2.45 12.95
C PRO A 26 -8.97 -2.31 11.76
N GLY A 27 -8.95 -1.19 11.05
CA GLY A 27 -9.78 -0.96 9.88
C GLY A 27 -9.21 -1.50 8.57
N THR A 28 -8.02 -2.10 8.60
CA THR A 28 -7.42 -2.72 7.41
C THR A 28 -7.94 -4.15 7.30
N ILE A 29 -8.62 -4.44 6.19
CA ILE A 29 -9.24 -5.75 5.95
C ILE A 29 -8.28 -6.69 5.24
N GLN A 30 -7.49 -6.15 4.30
CA GLN A 30 -6.52 -6.91 3.52
C GLN A 30 -5.22 -6.12 3.44
N TYR A 31 -4.12 -6.82 3.59
CA TYR A 31 -2.79 -6.22 3.45
C TYR A 31 -1.81 -7.31 3.03
N ASP A 32 -1.76 -7.58 1.74
CA ASP A 32 -1.00 -8.69 1.17
C ASP A 32 0.11 -8.18 0.27
N TRP A 33 1.29 -8.73 0.44
CA TRP A 33 2.46 -8.41 -0.36
C TRP A 33 2.71 -9.50 -1.38
N TYR A 34 2.91 -9.10 -2.62
CA TYR A 34 3.19 -10.01 -3.73
C TYR A 34 4.48 -9.61 -4.41
N ILE A 35 5.20 -10.59 -4.92
CA ILE A 35 6.41 -10.34 -5.68
C ILE A 35 6.30 -11.03 -7.05
N SER A 36 6.80 -10.35 -8.09
CA SER A 36 6.78 -10.91 -9.43
C SER A 36 7.69 -12.14 -9.54
N SER A 37 7.44 -12.98 -10.55
CA SER A 37 8.19 -14.24 -10.72
C SER A 37 9.69 -14.00 -10.95
N ASP A 38 10.05 -12.86 -11.52
CA ASP A 38 11.46 -12.49 -11.74
C ASP A 38 12.07 -11.69 -10.58
N ASN A 39 11.30 -11.48 -9.50
CA ASN A 39 11.73 -10.76 -8.29
C ASN A 39 12.10 -9.28 -8.53
N THR A 40 11.55 -8.66 -9.58
CA THR A 40 11.85 -7.26 -9.90
C THR A 40 10.78 -6.29 -9.47
N GLU A 41 9.54 -6.77 -9.25
CA GLU A 41 8.41 -5.93 -8.88
C GLU A 41 7.73 -6.46 -7.64
N CYS A 42 7.25 -5.53 -6.81
CA CYS A 42 6.47 -5.84 -5.63
C CYS A 42 5.13 -5.13 -5.74
N GLU A 43 4.04 -5.84 -5.45
CA GLU A 43 2.70 -5.27 -5.41
C GLU A 43 2.08 -5.53 -4.05
N ILE A 44 1.52 -4.49 -3.46
CA ILE A 44 0.81 -4.60 -2.18
C ILE A 44 -0.67 -4.40 -2.45
N ARG A 45 -1.47 -5.40 -2.09
CA ARG A 45 -2.92 -5.35 -2.22
C ARG A 45 -3.53 -5.04 -0.88
N GLU A 46 -4.26 -3.91 -0.81
CA GLU A 46 -4.76 -3.37 0.43
C GLU A 46 -6.25 -3.12 0.32
N THR A 47 -7.00 -3.48 1.37
CA THR A 47 -8.42 -3.21 1.45
C THR A 47 -8.74 -2.63 2.83
N TYR A 48 -9.54 -1.57 2.85
CA TYR A 48 -9.90 -0.83 4.05
C TYR A 48 -11.40 -0.76 4.22
N GLU A 49 -11.86 -0.69 5.46
CA GLU A 49 -13.29 -0.56 5.75
C GLU A 49 -13.88 0.73 5.15
N ASN A 50 -13.10 1.81 5.15
CA ASN A 50 -13.50 3.12 4.67
C ASN A 50 -12.26 4.00 4.46
N SER A 51 -12.47 5.23 4.00
CA SER A 51 -11.38 6.19 3.79
C SER A 51 -10.63 6.54 5.07
N GLU A 52 -11.34 6.61 6.19
CA GLU A 52 -10.71 6.92 7.49
C GLU A 52 -9.71 5.84 7.89
N ALA A 53 -10.03 4.58 7.62
CA ALA A 53 -9.13 3.46 7.90
C ALA A 53 -7.85 3.56 7.06
N PHE A 54 -7.97 3.98 5.81
CA PHE A 54 -6.80 4.18 4.95
C PHE A 54 -5.96 5.37 5.44
N LEU A 55 -6.59 6.46 5.83
CA LEU A 55 -5.87 7.61 6.41
C LEU A 55 -5.12 7.20 7.68
N ALA A 56 -5.75 6.41 8.54
CA ALA A 56 -5.09 5.88 9.73
C ALA A 56 -3.88 5.02 9.37
N HIS A 57 -4.01 4.17 8.36
CA HIS A 57 -2.92 3.32 7.86
C HIS A 57 -1.73 4.18 7.41
N LEU A 58 -1.97 5.21 6.62
CA LEU A 58 -0.90 6.09 6.13
C LEU A 58 -0.17 6.77 7.29
N SER A 59 -0.89 7.14 8.34
CA SER A 59 -0.31 7.73 9.53
C SER A 59 0.47 6.71 10.35
N ASN A 60 -0.12 5.55 10.60
CA ASN A 60 0.47 4.51 11.44
C ASN A 60 1.74 3.91 10.85
N LEU A 61 1.84 3.86 9.52
CA LEU A 61 2.97 3.26 8.82
C LEU A 61 3.90 4.29 8.17
N SER A 62 3.74 5.57 8.46
CA SER A 62 4.49 6.63 7.76
C SER A 62 5.99 6.42 7.78
N ASP A 63 6.58 6.02 8.91
CA ASP A 63 8.00 5.75 9.04
C ASP A 63 8.44 4.56 8.18
N LEU A 64 7.66 3.48 8.20
CA LEU A 64 7.96 2.26 7.42
C LEU A 64 7.78 2.50 5.92
N LEU A 65 6.77 3.29 5.53
CA LEU A 65 6.57 3.64 4.12
C LEU A 65 7.71 4.51 3.59
N GLN A 66 8.20 5.43 4.41
CA GLN A 66 9.34 6.26 4.02
C GLN A 66 10.58 5.40 3.77
N ILE A 67 10.86 4.44 4.63
CA ILE A 67 11.97 3.50 4.47
C ILE A 67 11.81 2.69 3.18
N LEU A 68 10.59 2.20 2.93
CA LEU A 68 10.30 1.42 1.73
C LEU A 68 10.65 2.20 0.47
N TYR A 69 10.19 3.44 0.36
CA TYR A 69 10.39 4.26 -0.83
C TYR A 69 11.82 4.74 -0.99
N GLU A 70 12.53 4.98 0.09
CA GLU A 70 13.92 5.43 0.03
C GLU A 70 14.90 4.30 -0.28
N LYS A 71 14.66 3.10 0.26
CA LYS A 71 15.64 2.01 0.20
C LYS A 71 15.34 0.92 -0.80
N PHE A 72 14.05 0.66 -1.08
CA PHE A 72 13.66 -0.54 -1.82
C PHE A 72 12.91 -0.29 -3.12
N VAL A 73 12.35 0.90 -3.31
CA VAL A 73 11.47 1.19 -4.45
C VAL A 73 11.97 2.41 -5.20
N SER A 74 12.24 2.26 -6.51
CA SER A 74 12.64 3.37 -7.37
C SER A 74 11.45 4.03 -8.05
N ASP A 75 10.49 3.22 -8.54
CA ASP A 75 9.28 3.69 -9.20
C ASP A 75 8.07 3.23 -8.39
N HIS A 76 7.10 4.11 -8.24
CA HIS A 76 5.94 3.85 -7.41
C HIS A 76 4.69 4.41 -8.06
N SER A 77 3.67 3.57 -8.19
CA SER A 77 2.36 3.99 -8.65
C SER A 77 1.29 3.33 -7.80
N VAL A 78 0.11 3.95 -7.74
CA VAL A 78 -1.01 3.49 -6.92
C VAL A 78 -2.28 3.47 -7.76
N ALA A 79 -3.09 2.43 -7.62
CA ALA A 79 -4.44 2.38 -8.15
C ALA A 79 -5.42 2.30 -6.98
N ILE A 80 -6.41 3.18 -6.97
CA ILE A 80 -7.41 3.24 -5.92
C ILE A 80 -8.77 2.89 -6.50
N TYR A 81 -9.41 1.90 -5.89
CA TYR A 81 -10.71 1.38 -6.31
C TYR A 81 -11.76 1.75 -5.26
N GLY A 82 -12.82 2.40 -5.69
CA GLY A 82 -13.91 2.80 -4.82
C GLY A 82 -14.14 4.30 -4.83
N ASP A 83 -14.68 4.81 -3.75
CA ASP A 83 -15.15 6.19 -3.66
C ASP A 83 -14.49 6.91 -2.47
N PRO A 84 -13.25 7.37 -2.64
CA PRO A 84 -12.52 7.97 -1.53
C PRO A 84 -13.12 9.30 -1.08
N SER A 85 -13.02 9.58 0.23
CA SER A 85 -13.47 10.83 0.81
C SER A 85 -12.62 12.02 0.31
N GLN A 86 -13.13 13.23 0.50
CA GLN A 86 -12.37 14.45 0.15
C GLN A 86 -11.08 14.56 0.94
N ASP A 87 -11.10 14.18 2.22
CA ASP A 87 -9.89 14.19 3.06
C ASP A 87 -8.84 13.23 2.54
N LEU A 88 -9.25 12.04 2.13
CA LEU A 88 -8.33 11.06 1.57
C LEU A 88 -7.76 11.54 0.22
N LEU A 89 -8.59 12.12 -0.64
CA LEU A 89 -8.15 12.69 -1.92
C LEU A 89 -7.10 13.77 -1.70
N ARG A 90 -7.31 14.65 -0.73
CA ARG A 90 -6.32 15.69 -0.40
C ARG A 90 -4.99 15.09 0.05
N LYS A 91 -5.05 14.08 0.90
CA LYS A 91 -3.85 13.41 1.40
C LYS A 91 -3.08 12.72 0.28
N ILE A 92 -3.79 12.01 -0.59
CA ILE A 92 -3.18 11.31 -1.73
C ILE A 92 -2.53 12.30 -2.68
N ASN A 93 -3.23 13.38 -3.02
CA ASN A 93 -2.71 14.41 -3.92
C ASN A 93 -1.45 15.08 -3.35
N ALA A 94 -1.42 15.29 -2.03
CA ALA A 94 -0.28 15.90 -1.36
C ALA A 94 0.98 15.02 -1.40
N ARG A 95 0.84 13.71 -1.56
CA ARG A 95 1.97 12.78 -1.62
C ARG A 95 2.71 12.81 -2.94
N GLY A 96 2.06 13.28 -4.02
CA GLY A 96 2.71 13.39 -5.33
C GLY A 96 3.02 12.06 -6.00
N VAL A 97 2.37 10.99 -5.60
CA VAL A 97 2.55 9.66 -6.19
C VAL A 97 1.63 9.54 -7.41
N ASP A 98 2.11 8.91 -8.49
CA ASP A 98 1.31 8.61 -9.67
C ASP A 98 0.14 7.71 -9.26
N THR A 99 -1.08 8.24 -9.34
CA THR A 99 -2.27 7.58 -8.81
C THR A 99 -3.39 7.57 -9.85
N LYS A 100 -4.01 6.41 -10.04
CA LYS A 100 -5.22 6.26 -10.84
C LYS A 100 -6.39 5.92 -9.93
N PHE A 101 -7.55 6.47 -10.27
CA PHE A 101 -8.78 6.24 -9.51
C PHE A 101 -9.79 5.49 -10.38
N PHE A 102 -10.38 4.44 -9.81
CA PHE A 102 -11.38 3.62 -10.48
C PHE A 102 -12.62 3.54 -9.61
N SER A 103 -13.74 4.07 -10.09
CA SER A 103 -15.02 3.95 -9.40
C SER A 103 -15.64 2.60 -9.70
N PHE A 104 -16.38 2.07 -8.74
CA PHE A 104 -17.10 0.80 -8.94
C PHE A 104 -18.12 0.96 -10.05
N LEU A 105 -18.08 0.09 -11.05
CA LEU A 105 -19.05 0.08 -12.13
C LEU A 105 -20.10 -1.00 -11.93
N LYS A 106 -19.65 -2.25 -11.79
CA LYS A 106 -20.55 -3.38 -11.67
C LYS A 106 -19.79 -4.62 -11.26
N GLY A 107 -20.40 -5.47 -10.48
CA GLY A 107 -19.79 -6.71 -10.03
C GLY A 107 -20.76 -7.88 -10.05
N LEU A 108 -20.28 -9.03 -9.61
CA LEU A 108 -21.04 -10.26 -9.64
C LEU A 108 -22.23 -10.23 -8.68
N SER A 109 -22.04 -9.68 -7.50
CA SER A 109 -23.05 -9.69 -6.44
C SER A 109 -23.79 -8.36 -6.26
N VAL A 110 -23.47 -7.35 -7.06
CA VAL A 110 -24.08 -6.01 -6.93
C VAL A 110 -24.50 -5.46 -8.28
#